data_71ec96e452f08d2377774e4764cc06bc
#
_entry.id   71ec96e452f08d2377774e4764cc06bc
#
_cell.length_a   1.000
_cell.length_b   1.000
_cell.length_c   1.000
_cell.angle_alpha   90.00
_cell.angle_beta   90.00
_cell.angle_gamma   90.00
#
_symmetry.space_group_name_H-M   'P 1'
#
loop_
_entity.id
_entity.type
_entity.pdbx_description
1 polymer ?
#
loop_
_entity_poly.entity_id
_entity_poly.type
_entity_poly.pdbx_seq_one_letter_code
_entity_poly.pdbx_strand_id
1 'polypeptide(L)'
;MRTDTDRKARIAAIMIVVLAAAAIFGTATARLMRPRVEHVELDPQEYPVRGMDISAHNGVVDFRRAAADGIGFVFLKISEGETFRDAAFDDNFRLARQAGLPVGVYHYFRFDSEGWRQAANMLRTLGDRRVDLPLAVDVEEWGNAPTRSTNEVVEQLRSMVDYLHAWGYRVLLYSNKSGHQRFLRGNFDDGEVWICSFTDPPLPGGDDWHLWQHSHRGRVDGVPGPTDLNAFRGDSTAWQAWLRRGPFL
;
A
#
# COMPACT_ATOMS: atom_id res chain seq x y z
N MET A 1 -26.66 46.89 43.79
CA MET A 1 -27.70 46.46 42.79
C MET A 1 -27.01 46.25 41.44
N ARG A 2 -26.74 45.02 41.00
CA ARG A 2 -26.21 44.77 39.66
C ARG A 2 -27.33 45.04 38.67
N THR A 3 -27.10 45.87 37.67
CA THR A 3 -28.11 46.31 36.73
C THR A 3 -28.54 45.14 35.81
N ASP A 4 -29.79 45.15 35.38
CA ASP A 4 -30.39 44.16 34.47
C ASP A 4 -29.57 44.02 33.15
N THR A 5 -28.89 45.09 32.77
CA THR A 5 -27.97 45.18 31.65
C THR A 5 -26.74 44.26 31.81
N ASP A 6 -26.13 44.19 33.03
CA ASP A 6 -24.99 43.29 33.27
C ASP A 6 -25.36 41.82 33.23
N ARG A 7 -26.59 41.49 33.62
CA ARG A 7 -27.14 40.15 33.55
C ARG A 7 -27.36 39.71 32.10
N LYS A 8 -27.95 40.58 31.30
CA LYS A 8 -28.19 40.32 29.86
C LYS A 8 -26.88 40.19 29.10
N ALA A 9 -25.87 41.02 29.37
CA ALA A 9 -24.57 40.93 28.75
C ALA A 9 -23.86 39.61 29.09
N ARG A 10 -23.95 39.10 30.31
CA ARG A 10 -23.40 37.81 30.72
C ARG A 10 -24.09 36.64 30.04
N ILE A 11 -25.43 36.68 29.93
CA ILE A 11 -26.20 35.66 29.25
C ILE A 11 -25.84 35.62 27.75
N ALA A 12 -25.70 36.79 27.12
CA ALA A 12 -25.26 36.87 25.72
C ALA A 12 -23.84 36.31 25.51
N ALA A 13 -22.90 36.65 26.41
CA ALA A 13 -21.55 36.13 26.36
C ALA A 13 -21.50 34.59 26.53
N ILE A 14 -22.27 34.05 27.47
CA ILE A 14 -22.37 32.58 27.66
C ILE A 14 -22.97 31.91 26.40
N MET A 15 -24.04 32.49 25.81
CA MET A 15 -24.63 31.94 24.58
C MET A 15 -23.62 31.95 23.43
N ILE A 16 -22.83 32.99 23.24
CA ILE A 16 -21.80 33.06 22.21
C ILE A 16 -20.77 31.93 22.39
N VAL A 17 -20.31 31.73 23.63
CA VAL A 17 -19.32 30.64 23.94
C VAL A 17 -19.92 29.28 23.69
N VAL A 18 -21.18 29.03 24.05
CA VAL A 18 -21.87 27.76 23.81
C VAL A 18 -22.07 27.52 22.32
N LEU A 19 -22.46 28.55 21.56
CA LEU A 19 -22.60 28.43 20.10
C LEU A 19 -21.26 28.19 19.39
N ALA A 20 -20.19 28.86 19.84
CA ALA A 20 -18.84 28.63 19.32
C ALA A 20 -18.35 27.20 19.62
N ALA A 21 -18.57 26.72 20.84
CA ALA A 21 -18.24 25.35 21.23
C ALA A 21 -19.03 24.31 20.43
N ALA A 22 -20.33 24.53 20.21
CA ALA A 22 -21.18 23.68 19.40
C ALA A 22 -20.74 23.67 17.92
N ALA A 23 -20.35 24.82 17.37
CA ALA A 23 -19.83 24.92 16.01
C ALA A 23 -18.47 24.16 15.86
N ILE A 24 -17.57 24.31 16.83
CA ILE A 24 -16.29 23.59 16.85
C ILE A 24 -16.52 22.08 16.98
N PHE A 25 -17.43 21.66 17.87
CA PHE A 25 -17.77 20.25 18.04
C PHE A 25 -18.46 19.68 16.81
N GLY A 26 -19.39 20.43 16.20
CA GLY A 26 -20.05 20.03 14.95
C GLY A 26 -19.10 19.92 13.77
N THR A 27 -18.10 20.80 13.65
CA THR A 27 -17.07 20.71 12.59
C THR A 27 -16.09 19.58 12.84
N ALA A 28 -15.74 19.30 14.10
CA ALA A 28 -14.88 18.18 14.47
C ALA A 28 -15.57 16.84 14.22
N THR A 29 -16.84 16.68 14.60
CA THR A 29 -17.63 15.47 14.33
C THR A 29 -17.90 15.26 12.84
N ALA A 30 -18.17 16.33 12.07
CA ALA A 30 -18.34 16.25 10.62
C ALA A 30 -17.03 15.84 9.91
N ARG A 31 -15.88 16.23 10.44
CA ARG A 31 -14.55 15.79 9.93
C ARG A 31 -14.28 14.32 10.22
N LEU A 32 -14.69 13.82 11.40
CA LEU A 32 -14.59 12.42 11.79
C LEU A 32 -15.56 11.50 11.04
N MET A 33 -16.68 12.04 10.56
CA MET A 33 -17.73 11.30 9.83
C MET A 33 -17.59 11.36 8.30
N ARG A 34 -16.57 12.05 7.76
CA ARG A 34 -16.33 11.97 6.31
C ARG A 34 -15.93 10.54 5.97
N PRO A 35 -16.65 9.86 5.05
CA PRO A 35 -16.23 8.55 4.60
C PRO A 35 -14.80 8.68 4.06
N ARG A 36 -13.92 7.81 4.52
CA ARG A 36 -12.57 7.72 3.94
C ARG A 36 -12.75 7.39 2.47
N VAL A 37 -12.21 8.23 1.60
CA VAL A 37 -12.07 7.90 0.19
C VAL A 37 -11.02 6.78 0.14
N GLU A 38 -11.43 5.60 -0.27
CA GLU A 38 -10.57 4.40 -0.35
C GLU A 38 -10.59 3.82 -1.77
N HIS A 39 -10.92 4.66 -2.74
CA HIS A 39 -11.04 4.28 -4.14
C HIS A 39 -10.91 5.50 -5.05
N VAL A 40 -10.19 5.33 -6.17
CA VAL A 40 -10.18 6.22 -7.33
C VAL A 40 -10.58 5.39 -8.54
N GLU A 41 -11.59 5.85 -9.27
CA GLU A 41 -11.93 5.26 -10.57
C GLU A 41 -10.88 5.68 -11.59
N LEU A 42 -10.31 4.72 -12.32
CA LEU A 42 -9.30 4.97 -13.32
C LEU A 42 -9.87 4.81 -14.72
N ASP A 43 -9.42 5.67 -15.65
CA ASP A 43 -9.70 5.49 -17.08
C ASP A 43 -8.91 4.26 -17.60
N PRO A 44 -9.59 3.21 -18.09
CA PRO A 44 -8.93 2.03 -18.64
C PRO A 44 -8.08 2.31 -19.90
N GLN A 45 -8.29 3.44 -20.56
CA GLN A 45 -7.45 3.85 -21.71
C GLN A 45 -6.10 4.41 -21.24
N GLU A 46 -6.10 5.12 -20.10
CA GLU A 46 -4.89 5.66 -19.51
C GLU A 46 -4.12 4.60 -18.71
N TYR A 47 -4.85 3.72 -17.99
CA TYR A 47 -4.30 2.65 -17.16
C TYR A 47 -4.81 1.26 -17.61
N PRO A 48 -4.36 0.78 -18.78
CA PRO A 48 -4.89 -0.46 -19.36
C PRO A 48 -4.44 -1.73 -18.62
N VAL A 49 -3.40 -1.64 -17.79
CA VAL A 49 -2.84 -2.80 -17.09
C VAL A 49 -3.23 -2.75 -15.61
N ARG A 50 -4.22 -3.59 -15.28
CA ARG A 50 -4.80 -3.69 -13.93
C ARG A 50 -4.21 -4.88 -13.19
N GLY A 51 -4.00 -4.71 -11.89
CA GLY A 51 -3.56 -5.77 -11.00
C GLY A 51 -4.34 -5.81 -9.70
N MET A 52 -4.02 -6.79 -8.88
CA MET A 52 -4.52 -6.88 -7.50
C MET A 52 -3.40 -7.35 -6.58
N ASP A 53 -3.54 -7.10 -5.28
CA ASP A 53 -2.70 -7.74 -4.28
C ASP A 53 -3.54 -8.55 -3.30
N ILE A 54 -3.03 -9.72 -2.92
CA ILE A 54 -3.76 -10.80 -2.25
C ILE A 54 -2.92 -11.36 -1.10
N SER A 55 -3.61 -11.63 0.00
CA SER A 55 -3.08 -12.33 1.16
C SER A 55 -4.08 -13.39 1.67
N ALA A 56 -3.76 -14.08 2.73
CA ALA A 56 -4.68 -15.00 3.40
C ALA A 56 -5.99 -14.33 3.84
N HIS A 57 -6.01 -13.00 4.01
CA HIS A 57 -7.22 -12.25 4.38
C HIS A 57 -8.30 -12.23 3.31
N ASN A 58 -7.94 -12.43 2.04
CA ASN A 58 -8.88 -12.45 0.93
C ASN A 58 -9.65 -13.77 0.78
N GLY A 59 -9.32 -14.78 1.60
CA GLY A 59 -9.93 -16.12 1.51
C GLY A 59 -9.47 -16.89 0.26
N VAL A 60 -10.33 -17.77 -0.25
CA VAL A 60 -10.02 -18.60 -1.41
C VAL A 60 -10.30 -17.83 -2.69
N VAL A 61 -9.26 -17.60 -3.49
CA VAL A 61 -9.34 -16.82 -4.74
C VAL A 61 -9.33 -17.74 -5.96
N ASP A 62 -10.27 -17.52 -6.89
CA ASP A 62 -10.24 -18.10 -8.23
C ASP A 62 -9.51 -17.16 -9.20
N PHE A 63 -8.20 -17.34 -9.32
CA PHE A 63 -7.35 -16.50 -10.18
C PHE A 63 -7.69 -16.62 -11.68
N ARG A 64 -8.33 -17.72 -12.14
CA ARG A 64 -8.76 -17.84 -13.54
C ARG A 64 -9.92 -16.90 -13.82
N ARG A 65 -10.88 -16.81 -12.90
CA ARG A 65 -11.97 -15.83 -13.00
C ARG A 65 -11.44 -14.41 -12.91
N ALA A 66 -10.51 -14.14 -11.99
CA ALA A 66 -9.89 -12.81 -11.88
C ALA A 66 -9.15 -12.42 -13.17
N ALA A 67 -8.41 -13.33 -13.79
CA ALA A 67 -7.76 -13.08 -15.08
C ALA A 67 -8.79 -12.81 -16.19
N ALA A 68 -9.90 -13.57 -16.22
CA ALA A 68 -10.99 -13.35 -17.19
C ALA A 68 -11.72 -12.01 -16.96
N ASP A 69 -11.72 -11.48 -15.74
CA ASP A 69 -12.26 -10.16 -15.35
C ASP A 69 -11.27 -9.00 -15.66
N GLY A 70 -10.14 -9.31 -16.32
CA GLY A 70 -9.18 -8.31 -16.80
C GLY A 70 -8.05 -7.98 -15.83
N ILE A 71 -7.81 -8.80 -14.80
CA ILE A 71 -6.60 -8.70 -13.98
C ILE A 71 -5.41 -9.21 -14.79
N GLY A 72 -4.40 -8.35 -14.96
CA GLY A 72 -3.19 -8.59 -15.73
C GLY A 72 -1.97 -8.99 -14.91
N PHE A 73 -1.98 -8.81 -13.57
CA PHE A 73 -0.91 -9.24 -12.65
C PHE A 73 -1.39 -9.34 -11.21
N VAL A 74 -0.63 -10.03 -10.38
CA VAL A 74 -0.93 -10.14 -8.95
C VAL A 74 0.33 -10.05 -8.10
N PHE A 75 0.24 -9.34 -6.98
CA PHE A 75 1.19 -9.44 -5.88
C PHE A 75 0.60 -10.29 -4.75
N LEU A 76 1.39 -11.24 -4.24
CA LEU A 76 0.96 -12.15 -3.17
C LEU A 76 1.74 -11.86 -1.89
N LYS A 77 1.05 -11.72 -0.75
CA LYS A 77 1.73 -11.67 0.54
C LYS A 77 2.53 -12.94 0.72
N ILE A 78 3.83 -12.80 0.93
CA ILE A 78 4.70 -13.94 1.16
C ILE A 78 5.04 -14.09 2.64
N SER A 79 5.38 -12.97 3.30
CA SER A 79 5.88 -12.97 4.68
C SER A 79 5.73 -11.61 5.35
N GLU A 80 6.02 -11.58 6.65
CA GLU A 80 6.03 -10.38 7.48
C GLU A 80 7.09 -10.52 8.55
N GLY A 81 7.85 -9.47 8.84
CA GLY A 81 8.87 -9.49 9.86
C GLY A 81 9.89 -10.64 9.70
N GLU A 82 10.50 -11.07 10.78
CA GLU A 82 11.59 -12.05 10.72
C GLU A 82 11.13 -13.50 10.53
N THR A 83 9.85 -13.83 10.85
CA THR A 83 9.44 -15.24 10.96
C THR A 83 8.07 -15.56 10.38
N PHE A 84 7.16 -14.57 10.28
CA PHE A 84 5.81 -14.82 9.80
C PHE A 84 5.81 -15.14 8.30
N ARG A 85 5.04 -16.15 7.93
CA ARG A 85 4.74 -16.55 6.57
C ARG A 85 3.23 -16.50 6.35
N ASP A 86 2.78 -15.96 5.22
CA ASP A 86 1.36 -15.96 4.87
C ASP A 86 0.87 -17.40 4.64
N ALA A 87 -0.21 -17.78 5.32
CA ALA A 87 -0.69 -19.15 5.32
C ALA A 87 -1.26 -19.60 3.95
N ALA A 88 -1.73 -18.64 3.13
CA ALA A 88 -2.28 -18.92 1.81
C ALA A 88 -1.23 -18.79 0.69
N PHE A 89 0.01 -18.41 1.00
CA PHE A 89 1.02 -18.09 -0.01
C PHE A 89 1.23 -19.22 -1.02
N ASP A 90 1.45 -20.46 -0.57
CA ASP A 90 1.74 -21.58 -1.48
C ASP A 90 0.60 -21.87 -2.45
N ASP A 91 -0.62 -21.89 -1.95
CA ASP A 91 -1.80 -22.14 -2.77
C ASP A 91 -2.07 -20.97 -3.73
N ASN A 92 -2.02 -19.73 -3.24
CA ASN A 92 -2.19 -18.56 -4.06
C ASN A 92 -1.13 -18.48 -5.18
N PHE A 93 0.14 -18.75 -4.85
CA PHE A 93 1.21 -18.77 -5.84
C PHE A 93 0.96 -19.82 -6.92
N ARG A 94 0.66 -21.04 -6.54
CA ARG A 94 0.36 -22.15 -7.46
C ARG A 94 -0.84 -21.83 -8.35
N LEU A 95 -1.93 -21.32 -7.77
CA LEU A 95 -3.18 -21.03 -8.49
C LEU A 95 -3.03 -19.83 -9.44
N ALA A 96 -2.35 -18.76 -9.03
CA ALA A 96 -2.07 -17.60 -9.87
C ALA A 96 -1.20 -17.99 -11.09
N ARG A 97 -0.15 -18.81 -10.86
CA ARG A 97 0.69 -19.34 -11.95
C ARG A 97 -0.11 -20.22 -12.92
N GLN A 98 -1.02 -21.06 -12.42
CA GLN A 98 -1.90 -21.89 -13.25
C GLN A 98 -2.91 -21.06 -14.04
N ALA A 99 -3.28 -19.89 -13.56
CA ALA A 99 -4.12 -18.94 -14.28
C ALA A 99 -3.36 -18.13 -15.35
N GLY A 100 -2.02 -18.27 -15.42
CA GLY A 100 -1.16 -17.56 -16.39
C GLY A 100 -0.90 -16.10 -16.02
N LEU A 101 -1.20 -15.68 -14.79
CA LEU A 101 -0.92 -14.33 -14.33
C LEU A 101 0.58 -14.15 -14.08
N PRO A 102 1.19 -13.01 -14.45
CA PRO A 102 2.44 -12.54 -13.90
C PRO A 102 2.32 -12.40 -12.39
N VAL A 103 3.27 -13.01 -11.64
CA VAL A 103 3.25 -13.08 -10.19
C VAL A 103 4.42 -12.31 -9.59
N GLY A 104 4.12 -11.36 -8.71
CA GLY A 104 5.03 -10.78 -7.75
C GLY A 104 4.73 -11.24 -6.33
N VAL A 105 5.60 -10.93 -5.41
CA VAL A 105 5.39 -11.20 -3.98
C VAL A 105 5.71 -9.95 -3.17
N TYR A 106 5.03 -9.77 -2.03
CA TYR A 106 5.32 -8.68 -1.12
C TYR A 106 5.55 -9.15 0.30
N HIS A 107 6.47 -8.48 0.98
CA HIS A 107 6.81 -8.66 2.38
C HIS A 107 6.34 -7.45 3.18
N TYR A 108 5.56 -7.67 4.22
CA TYR A 108 5.17 -6.61 5.13
C TYR A 108 6.32 -6.30 6.10
N PHE A 109 6.90 -5.10 5.95
CA PHE A 109 8.08 -4.69 6.70
C PHE A 109 7.72 -4.26 8.12
N ARG A 110 8.33 -4.92 9.11
CA ARG A 110 8.16 -4.61 10.52
C ARG A 110 9.23 -3.63 11.00
N PHE A 111 8.79 -2.53 11.63
CA PHE A 111 9.70 -1.49 12.12
C PHE A 111 10.52 -1.94 13.33
N ASP A 112 10.06 -2.92 14.07
CA ASP A 112 10.71 -3.47 15.27
C ASP A 112 11.72 -4.59 14.99
N SER A 113 11.92 -4.96 13.72
CA SER A 113 12.71 -6.11 13.29
C SER A 113 13.94 -5.69 12.48
N GLU A 114 14.96 -6.57 12.42
CA GLU A 114 16.19 -6.33 11.65
C GLU A 114 15.93 -6.51 10.15
N GLY A 115 16.34 -5.55 9.32
CA GLY A 115 16.06 -5.54 7.88
C GLY A 115 16.58 -6.78 7.15
N TRP A 116 17.84 -7.15 7.36
CA TRP A 116 18.43 -8.33 6.73
C TRP A 116 17.75 -9.65 7.13
N ARG A 117 17.21 -9.74 8.36
CA ARG A 117 16.48 -10.93 8.82
C ARG A 117 15.12 -11.04 8.13
N GLN A 118 14.47 -9.90 7.90
CA GLN A 118 13.23 -9.82 7.14
C GLN A 118 13.47 -10.25 5.69
N ALA A 119 14.54 -9.75 5.04
CA ALA A 119 14.95 -10.20 3.71
C ALA A 119 15.20 -11.71 3.67
N ALA A 120 15.93 -12.24 4.65
CA ALA A 120 16.21 -13.67 4.76
C ALA A 120 14.91 -14.49 4.96
N ASN A 121 13.92 -13.97 5.72
CA ASN A 121 12.60 -14.60 5.85
C ASN A 121 11.87 -14.64 4.50
N MET A 122 11.85 -13.53 3.77
CA MET A 122 11.23 -13.43 2.44
C MET A 122 11.85 -14.44 1.47
N LEU A 123 13.18 -14.45 1.34
CA LEU A 123 13.88 -15.35 0.43
C LEU A 123 13.75 -16.83 0.82
N ARG A 124 13.83 -17.15 2.10
CA ARG A 124 13.60 -18.52 2.60
C ARG A 124 12.19 -19.01 2.27
N THR A 125 11.18 -18.13 2.42
CA THR A 125 9.79 -18.45 2.09
C THR A 125 9.57 -18.58 0.59
N LEU A 126 10.25 -17.76 -0.22
CA LEU A 126 10.22 -17.84 -1.69
C LEU A 126 10.82 -19.18 -2.17
N GLY A 127 11.92 -19.61 -1.59
CA GLY A 127 12.62 -20.84 -2.02
C GLY A 127 12.99 -20.78 -3.50
N ASP A 128 12.79 -21.88 -4.21
CA ASP A 128 13.11 -22.01 -5.64
C ASP A 128 12.00 -21.48 -6.58
N ARG A 129 10.97 -20.83 -6.03
CA ARG A 129 9.86 -20.32 -6.84
C ARG A 129 10.30 -19.13 -7.67
N ARG A 130 9.92 -19.15 -8.95
CA ARG A 130 10.22 -18.05 -9.87
C ARG A 130 9.05 -17.08 -9.90
N VAL A 131 9.31 -15.84 -9.55
CA VAL A 131 8.42 -14.69 -9.70
C VAL A 131 8.72 -13.97 -11.01
N ASP A 132 7.78 -13.18 -11.51
CA ASP A 132 7.91 -12.44 -12.76
C ASP A 132 8.19 -10.95 -12.51
N LEU A 133 7.82 -10.44 -11.33
CA LEU A 133 7.89 -9.04 -10.93
C LEU A 133 8.97 -8.84 -9.86
N PRO A 134 9.43 -7.59 -9.62
CA PRO A 134 10.35 -7.29 -8.52
C PRO A 134 9.80 -7.76 -7.18
N LEU A 135 10.69 -8.00 -6.21
CA LEU A 135 10.28 -8.29 -4.84
C LEU A 135 9.78 -7.01 -4.18
N ALA A 136 8.51 -6.99 -3.74
CA ALA A 136 7.96 -5.81 -3.10
C ALA A 136 8.18 -5.82 -1.58
N VAL A 137 8.54 -4.65 -1.04
CA VAL A 137 8.65 -4.41 0.40
C VAL A 137 7.62 -3.36 0.78
N ASP A 138 6.67 -3.77 1.61
CA ASP A 138 5.55 -2.96 2.07
C ASP A 138 5.94 -2.20 3.34
N VAL A 139 6.11 -0.88 3.20
CA VAL A 139 6.64 0.03 4.23
C VAL A 139 5.57 1.03 4.63
N GLU A 140 4.82 0.71 5.67
CA GLU A 140 3.77 1.60 6.14
C GLU A 140 3.66 1.63 7.67
N GLU A 141 3.10 2.73 8.19
CA GLU A 141 2.96 2.94 9.64
C GLU A 141 1.81 2.11 10.23
N TRP A 142 0.81 1.78 9.41
CA TRP A 142 -0.34 0.99 9.86
C TRP A 142 0.11 -0.40 10.32
N GLY A 143 -0.32 -0.83 11.50
CA GLY A 143 0.08 -2.12 12.07
C GLY A 143 1.51 -2.18 12.63
N ASN A 144 2.32 -1.13 12.45
CA ASN A 144 3.66 -1.00 13.02
C ASN A 144 3.64 -0.15 14.29
N ALA A 145 4.24 -0.65 15.37
CA ALA A 145 4.45 0.14 16.57
C ALA A 145 5.57 1.19 16.33
N PRO A 146 5.45 2.43 16.87
CA PRO A 146 6.47 3.47 16.73
C PRO A 146 7.65 3.22 17.68
N THR A 147 8.30 2.06 17.58
CA THR A 147 9.37 1.61 18.46
C THR A 147 10.73 2.15 18.05
N ARG A 148 10.88 2.60 16.81
CA ARG A 148 12.11 3.17 16.25
C ARG A 148 11.86 4.56 15.66
N SER A 149 12.89 5.39 15.66
CA SER A 149 12.89 6.67 14.94
C SER A 149 12.81 6.45 13.42
N THR A 150 12.45 7.50 12.68
CA THR A 150 12.42 7.45 11.21
C THR A 150 13.76 7.00 10.62
N ASN A 151 14.88 7.52 11.14
CA ASN A 151 16.20 7.17 10.64
C ASN A 151 16.52 5.69 10.87
N GLU A 152 16.22 5.15 12.06
CA GLU A 152 16.40 3.72 12.35
C GLU A 152 15.55 2.83 11.45
N VAL A 153 14.30 3.23 11.16
CA VAL A 153 13.44 2.50 10.21
C VAL A 153 14.07 2.52 8.81
N VAL A 154 14.57 3.68 8.34
CA VAL A 154 15.24 3.82 7.04
C VAL A 154 16.51 2.98 6.98
N GLU A 155 17.31 2.92 8.04
CA GLU A 155 18.51 2.08 8.12
C GLU A 155 18.15 0.59 8.00
N GLN A 156 17.11 0.13 8.70
CA GLN A 156 16.66 -1.25 8.60
C GLN A 156 16.07 -1.56 7.22
N LEU A 157 15.32 -0.63 6.62
CA LEU A 157 14.81 -0.78 5.27
C LEU A 157 15.96 -0.88 4.26
N ARG A 158 16.99 -0.03 4.38
CA ARG A 158 18.19 -0.10 3.55
C ARG A 158 18.90 -1.44 3.69
N SER A 159 19.06 -1.93 4.93
CA SER A 159 19.63 -3.25 5.20
C SER A 159 18.84 -4.38 4.51
N MET A 160 17.51 -4.30 4.45
CA MET A 160 16.69 -5.25 3.73
C MET A 160 16.88 -5.15 2.21
N VAL A 161 16.83 -3.93 1.66
CA VAL A 161 17.01 -3.68 0.23
C VAL A 161 18.37 -4.14 -0.25
N ASP A 162 19.44 -3.76 0.46
CA ASP A 162 20.82 -4.16 0.12
C ASP A 162 21.00 -5.68 0.15
N TYR A 163 20.37 -6.36 1.12
CA TYR A 163 20.39 -7.82 1.19
C TYR A 163 19.71 -8.46 -0.03
N LEU A 164 18.52 -7.96 -0.43
CA LEU A 164 17.80 -8.46 -1.61
C LEU A 164 18.57 -8.18 -2.90
N HIS A 165 19.19 -7.00 -3.03
CA HIS A 165 20.07 -6.64 -4.15
C HIS A 165 21.30 -7.54 -4.21
N ALA A 166 21.92 -7.87 -3.08
CA ALA A 166 23.07 -8.79 -3.03
C ALA A 166 22.71 -10.21 -3.51
N TRP A 167 21.42 -10.59 -3.44
CA TRP A 167 20.89 -11.82 -4.03
C TRP A 167 20.44 -11.64 -5.50
N GLY A 168 20.68 -10.46 -6.08
CA GLY A 168 20.40 -10.14 -7.47
C GLY A 168 18.97 -9.73 -7.76
N TYR A 169 18.12 -9.51 -6.75
CA TYR A 169 16.72 -9.14 -6.98
C TYR A 169 16.54 -7.64 -7.13
N ARG A 170 15.69 -7.23 -8.05
CA ARG A 170 15.09 -5.88 -8.09
C ARG A 170 14.10 -5.75 -6.93
N VAL A 171 14.04 -4.56 -6.34
CA VAL A 171 13.14 -4.26 -5.22
C VAL A 171 12.15 -3.17 -5.62
N LEU A 172 10.88 -3.40 -5.29
CA LEU A 172 9.77 -2.46 -5.44
C LEU A 172 9.33 -2.02 -4.04
N LEU A 173 9.41 -0.74 -3.73
CA LEU A 173 9.04 -0.21 -2.42
C LEU A 173 7.58 0.26 -2.44
N TYR A 174 6.71 -0.45 -1.71
CA TYR A 174 5.33 -0.02 -1.51
C TYR A 174 5.23 0.86 -0.27
N SER A 175 4.44 1.92 -0.40
CA SER A 175 4.03 2.75 0.73
C SER A 175 2.77 3.57 0.42
N ASN A 176 2.08 4.03 1.46
CA ASN A 176 1.13 5.12 1.32
C ASN A 176 1.84 6.48 1.24
N LYS A 177 1.10 7.56 0.96
CA LYS A 177 1.68 8.92 0.82
C LYS A 177 2.49 9.37 2.03
N SER A 178 2.03 9.07 3.24
CA SER A 178 2.72 9.42 4.49
C SER A 178 4.03 8.67 4.62
N GLY A 179 4.00 7.37 4.41
CA GLY A 179 5.18 6.52 4.47
C GLY A 179 6.19 6.84 3.36
N HIS A 180 5.71 7.10 2.13
CA HIS A 180 6.56 7.56 1.03
C HIS A 180 7.32 8.84 1.42
N GLN A 181 6.60 9.87 1.88
CA GLN A 181 7.21 11.13 2.30
C GLN A 181 8.20 10.95 3.47
N ARG A 182 7.92 10.03 4.38
CA ARG A 182 8.67 9.87 5.62
C ARG A 182 9.87 8.94 5.47
N PHE A 183 9.75 7.86 4.72
CA PHE A 183 10.75 6.79 4.69
C PHE A 183 11.45 6.66 3.34
N LEU A 184 10.75 6.92 2.21
CA LEU A 184 11.28 6.63 0.88
C LEU A 184 11.92 7.85 0.23
N ARG A 185 11.22 8.97 0.18
CA ARG A 185 11.67 10.19 -0.49
C ARG A 185 12.98 10.72 0.11
N GLY A 186 13.98 10.95 -0.74
CA GLY A 186 15.31 11.38 -0.33
C GLY A 186 16.19 10.26 0.24
N ASN A 187 15.64 9.05 0.39
CA ASN A 187 16.40 7.89 0.87
C ASN A 187 16.52 6.77 -0.16
N PHE A 188 15.56 6.66 -1.08
CA PHE A 188 15.46 5.61 -2.11
C PHE A 188 14.97 6.18 -3.45
N ASP A 189 15.46 7.35 -3.85
CA ASP A 189 14.98 8.08 -5.03
C ASP A 189 15.24 7.34 -6.35
N ASP A 190 16.24 6.46 -6.41
CA ASP A 190 16.54 5.61 -7.57
C ASP A 190 15.73 4.29 -7.56
N GLY A 191 14.89 4.07 -6.54
CA GLY A 191 14.12 2.86 -6.35
C GLY A 191 12.84 2.82 -7.18
N GLU A 192 12.33 1.60 -7.42
CA GLU A 192 11.01 1.43 -8.00
C GLU A 192 9.94 1.60 -6.91
N VAL A 193 8.89 2.38 -7.19
CA VAL A 193 7.85 2.75 -6.21
C VAL A 193 6.49 2.19 -6.61
N TRP A 194 5.83 1.57 -5.64
CA TRP A 194 4.42 1.21 -5.67
C TRP A 194 3.69 2.04 -4.62
N ILE A 195 2.88 2.98 -5.07
CA ILE A 195 2.22 3.95 -4.18
C ILE A 195 0.77 3.60 -3.89
N CYS A 196 0.37 3.65 -2.61
CA CYS A 196 -1.04 3.64 -2.23
C CYS A 196 -1.54 5.06 -2.10
N SER A 197 -2.53 5.40 -2.90
CA SER A 197 -3.11 6.74 -2.93
C SER A 197 -4.54 6.73 -3.45
N PHE A 198 -5.39 7.58 -2.88
CA PHE A 198 -6.78 7.78 -3.31
C PHE A 198 -6.99 9.19 -3.87
N THR A 199 -5.98 9.71 -4.56
CA THR A 199 -6.04 10.97 -5.33
C THR A 199 -5.34 10.78 -6.65
N ASP A 200 -5.79 11.46 -7.67
CA ASP A 200 -5.16 11.53 -8.98
C ASP A 200 -4.58 12.94 -9.19
N PRO A 201 -3.28 13.09 -9.48
CA PRO A 201 -2.25 12.03 -9.55
C PRO A 201 -1.93 11.43 -8.17
N PRO A 202 -1.39 10.21 -8.11
CA PRO A 202 -1.13 9.53 -6.83
C PRO A 202 -0.07 10.23 -5.99
N LEU A 203 0.94 10.81 -6.60
CA LEU A 203 1.98 11.62 -5.95
C LEU A 203 2.00 13.04 -6.51
N PRO A 204 2.02 14.07 -5.65
CA PRO A 204 2.18 15.46 -6.10
C PRO A 204 3.63 15.72 -6.51
N GLY A 205 3.81 16.71 -7.41
CA GLY A 205 5.14 17.24 -7.73
C GLY A 205 5.95 16.43 -8.73
N GLY A 206 5.40 15.40 -9.35
CA GLY A 206 6.05 14.64 -10.41
C GLY A 206 7.03 13.58 -9.91
N ASP A 207 6.96 13.19 -8.64
CA ASP A 207 7.71 12.06 -8.11
C ASP A 207 7.38 10.79 -8.93
N ASP A 208 8.39 9.96 -9.22
CA ASP A 208 8.23 8.76 -10.02
C ASP A 208 7.57 7.64 -9.21
N TRP A 209 6.70 6.91 -9.89
CA TRP A 209 6.08 5.69 -9.39
C TRP A 209 5.87 4.70 -10.55
N HIS A 210 5.80 3.41 -10.24
CA HIS A 210 5.66 2.33 -11.22
C HIS A 210 4.30 1.65 -11.12
N LEU A 211 3.83 1.43 -9.89
CA LEU A 211 2.52 0.86 -9.58
C LEU A 211 1.74 1.79 -8.66
N TRP A 212 0.44 1.80 -8.82
CA TRP A 212 -0.49 2.56 -8.02
C TRP A 212 -1.60 1.67 -7.46
N GLN A 213 -1.64 1.50 -6.14
CA GLN A 213 -2.79 0.92 -5.45
C GLN A 213 -3.82 2.03 -5.26
N HIS A 214 -4.87 1.97 -6.07
CA HIS A 214 -5.87 3.04 -6.19
C HIS A 214 -7.20 2.72 -5.50
N SER A 215 -7.35 1.50 -4.97
CA SER A 215 -8.58 1.09 -4.28
C SER A 215 -8.31 0.01 -3.24
N HIS A 216 -8.94 0.14 -2.07
CA HIS A 216 -9.12 -0.94 -1.08
C HIS A 216 -10.51 -1.58 -1.14
N ARG A 217 -11.32 -1.19 -2.11
CA ARG A 217 -12.73 -1.60 -2.24
C ARG A 217 -13.07 -2.17 -3.59
N GLY A 218 -12.05 -2.61 -4.32
CA GLY A 218 -12.23 -3.22 -5.62
C GLY A 218 -13.13 -4.46 -5.56
N ARG A 219 -13.78 -4.73 -6.68
CA ARG A 219 -14.51 -5.97 -6.88
C ARG A 219 -13.92 -6.65 -8.10
N VAL A 220 -13.52 -7.89 -7.93
CA VAL A 220 -12.92 -8.74 -8.97
C VAL A 220 -13.64 -10.06 -8.96
N ASP A 221 -14.04 -10.53 -10.12
CA ASP A 221 -14.68 -11.85 -10.22
C ASP A 221 -13.71 -12.95 -9.76
N GLY A 222 -14.20 -13.84 -8.92
CA GLY A 222 -13.38 -14.89 -8.32
C GLY A 222 -12.68 -14.50 -7.00
N VAL A 223 -12.79 -13.24 -6.53
CA VAL A 223 -12.26 -12.80 -5.23
C VAL A 223 -13.40 -12.59 -4.25
N PRO A 224 -13.43 -13.29 -3.10
CA PRO A 224 -14.44 -13.08 -2.07
C PRO A 224 -14.30 -11.69 -1.42
N GLY A 225 -15.32 -10.84 -1.55
CA GLY A 225 -15.34 -9.53 -0.89
C GLY A 225 -14.53 -8.43 -1.60
N PRO A 226 -14.26 -7.32 -0.90
CA PRO A 226 -13.41 -6.25 -1.40
C PRO A 226 -11.96 -6.69 -1.52
N THR A 227 -11.26 -6.16 -2.52
CA THR A 227 -9.83 -6.42 -2.73
C THR A 227 -9.11 -5.14 -3.16
N ASP A 228 -7.82 -5.12 -2.95
CA ASP A 228 -6.96 -4.03 -3.37
C ASP A 228 -6.73 -4.09 -4.88
N LEU A 229 -6.94 -2.94 -5.55
CA LEU A 229 -6.73 -2.81 -6.99
C LEU A 229 -5.52 -1.95 -7.27
N ASN A 230 -4.76 -2.40 -8.25
CA ASN A 230 -3.53 -1.79 -8.71
C ASN A 230 -3.59 -1.44 -10.18
N ALA A 231 -2.84 -0.43 -10.57
CA ALA A 231 -2.60 -0.06 -11.95
C ALA A 231 -1.10 0.13 -12.20
N PHE A 232 -0.65 -0.28 -13.38
CA PHE A 232 0.70 0.02 -13.85
C PHE A 232 0.73 1.41 -14.49
N ARG A 233 1.80 2.19 -14.26
CA ARG A 233 2.03 3.49 -14.90
C ARG A 233 2.49 3.30 -16.34
N GLY A 234 1.57 3.48 -17.27
CA GLY A 234 1.84 3.42 -18.69
C GLY A 234 0.98 2.42 -19.43
N ASP A 235 1.21 2.34 -20.72
CA ASP A 235 0.46 1.48 -21.63
C ASP A 235 0.92 0.00 -21.58
N SER A 236 0.24 -0.84 -22.34
CA SER A 236 0.57 -2.27 -22.44
C SER A 236 1.98 -2.53 -22.99
N THR A 237 2.51 -1.63 -23.82
CA THR A 237 3.87 -1.76 -24.37
C THR A 237 4.92 -1.51 -23.29
N ALA A 238 4.74 -0.44 -22.52
CA ALA A 238 5.59 -0.11 -21.37
C ALA A 238 5.53 -1.22 -20.31
N TRP A 239 4.33 -1.77 -20.04
CA TRP A 239 4.17 -2.93 -19.16
C TRP A 239 4.99 -4.14 -19.62
N GLN A 240 4.88 -4.51 -20.92
CA GLN A 240 5.63 -5.63 -21.45
C GLN A 240 7.15 -5.39 -21.38
N ALA A 241 7.60 -4.15 -21.57
CA ALA A 241 9.01 -3.80 -21.42
C ALA A 241 9.47 -3.94 -19.96
N TRP A 242 8.66 -3.47 -18.99
CA TRP A 242 8.95 -3.57 -17.57
C TRP A 242 8.94 -5.04 -17.08
N LEU A 243 7.96 -5.84 -17.54
CA LEU A 243 7.84 -7.26 -17.22
C LEU A 243 9.03 -8.07 -17.75
N ARG A 244 9.53 -7.77 -18.97
CA ARG A 244 10.71 -8.46 -19.54
C ARG A 244 12.01 -8.22 -18.75
N ARG A 245 12.10 -7.15 -17.98
CA ARG A 245 13.24 -6.95 -17.06
C ARG A 245 13.28 -8.03 -15.99
N GLY A 246 12.14 -8.63 -15.68
CA GLY A 246 12.01 -9.68 -14.68
C GLY A 246 12.30 -9.20 -13.28
N PRO A 247 12.47 -10.12 -12.33
CA PRO A 247 12.72 -9.82 -10.92
C PRO A 247 14.19 -9.56 -10.58
N PHE A 248 15.11 -9.71 -11.54
CA PHE A 248 16.56 -9.62 -11.29
C PHE A 248 17.15 -8.30 -11.80
N LEU A 249 18.22 -7.85 -11.14
CA LEU A 249 19.02 -6.65 -11.49
C LEU A 249 19.76 -6.83 -12.83
#